data_87dba42e89c4948531b28418f164ad40
#
_entry.id   87dba42e89c4948531b28418f164ad40
#
_cell.length_a   1.000
_cell.length_b   1.000
_cell.length_c   1.000
_cell.angle_alpha   90.00
_cell.angle_beta   90.00
_cell.angle_gamma   90.00
#
_symmetry.space_group_name_H-M   'P 1'
#
loop_
_entity.id
_entity.type
_entity.pdbx_description
1 polymer ?
#
loop_
_entity_poly.entity_id
_entity_poly.type
_entity_poly.pdbx_seq_one_letter_code
_entity_poly.pdbx_strand_id
1 'polypeptide(L)'
;IEKVTSTSVDTEKIIALKPDLVLGHESMLATEKDAYKILTDAGINVFVVPDATNLKEVEKSIATIGDLTGTEKEATKVTDSMEKQKVAIEKKAKELKTSPKVWIEISPDLYTAGKGTFMNEMLELAGGTNIVTESGFIPYNEEKVVELQPDIILSVYPDAKSTIQKRAAWKDIPAIKNDKIYEMDANKLSRPGPRLLEGAADIQAVLEKNN
;
A
#
# COMPACT_ATOMS: atom_id res chain seq x y z
N ILE A 1 22.91 -12.04 -6.70
CA ILE A 1 22.59 -10.65 -7.08
C ILE A 1 23.37 -9.73 -6.17
N GLU A 2 24.19 -8.89 -6.77
CA GLU A 2 24.96 -7.90 -6.03
C GLU A 2 24.04 -6.77 -5.53
N LYS A 3 24.18 -6.40 -4.23
CA LYS A 3 23.44 -5.28 -3.66
C LYS A 3 24.24 -3.99 -3.91
N VAL A 4 23.60 -3.03 -4.49
CA VAL A 4 24.16 -1.70 -4.70
C VAL A 4 23.72 -0.86 -3.55
N THR A 5 23.31 -0.33 -2.88
CA THR A 5 23.00 0.24 -1.60
C THR A 5 21.50 0.37 -1.31
N SER A 6 21.13 0.68 -0.10
CA SER A 6 19.73 0.83 0.30
C SER A 6 19.34 2.26 0.68
N THR A 7 20.30 3.19 0.83
CA THR A 7 20.06 4.53 1.36
C THR A 7 20.40 5.67 0.41
N SER A 8 21.24 5.42 -0.59
CA SER A 8 21.60 6.36 -1.65
C SER A 8 22.03 5.58 -2.89
N VAL A 9 21.95 6.18 -4.06
CA VAL A 9 22.37 5.56 -5.32
C VAL A 9 23.89 5.63 -5.44
N ASP A 10 24.54 4.47 -5.41
CA ASP A 10 25.99 4.34 -5.66
C ASP A 10 26.25 4.32 -7.17
N THR A 11 26.42 5.51 -7.73
CA THR A 11 26.62 5.68 -9.18
C THR A 11 27.89 5.03 -9.69
N GLU A 12 29.00 5.07 -8.94
CA GLU A 12 30.27 4.47 -9.34
C GLU A 12 30.14 2.96 -9.47
N LYS A 13 29.50 2.33 -8.50
CA LYS A 13 29.25 0.90 -8.51
C LYS A 13 28.31 0.47 -9.63
N ILE A 14 27.26 1.24 -9.88
CA ILE A 14 26.32 0.96 -11.00
C ILE A 14 27.04 1.09 -12.34
N ILE A 15 27.84 2.14 -12.54
CA ILE A 15 28.64 2.33 -13.76
C ILE A 15 29.62 1.16 -13.96
N ALA A 16 30.27 0.71 -12.89
CA ALA A 16 31.19 -0.43 -12.97
C ALA A 16 30.52 -1.74 -13.38
N LEU A 17 29.23 -1.93 -13.01
CA LEU A 17 28.43 -3.09 -13.38
C LEU A 17 27.96 -3.07 -14.84
N LYS A 18 28.02 -1.91 -15.52
CA LYS A 18 27.62 -1.71 -16.93
C LYS A 18 26.25 -2.30 -17.26
N PRO A 19 25.18 -1.93 -16.54
CA PRO A 19 23.85 -2.43 -16.85
C PRO A 19 23.33 -1.85 -18.18
N ASP A 20 22.50 -2.62 -18.89
CA ASP A 20 21.82 -2.15 -20.09
C ASP A 20 20.67 -1.18 -19.74
N LEU A 21 20.06 -1.36 -18.56
CA LEU A 21 18.97 -0.54 -18.04
C LEU A 21 19.03 -0.43 -16.53
N VAL A 22 18.78 0.79 -16.03
CA VAL A 22 18.54 1.06 -14.61
C VAL A 22 17.09 1.47 -14.44
N LEU A 23 16.36 0.78 -13.54
CA LEU A 23 15.03 1.16 -13.11
C LEU A 23 15.16 2.01 -11.83
N GLY A 24 14.89 3.31 -11.96
CA GLY A 24 14.73 4.23 -10.85
C GLY A 24 13.26 4.30 -10.40
N HIS A 25 12.99 5.04 -9.33
CA HIS A 25 11.62 5.30 -8.86
C HIS A 25 11.39 6.78 -8.67
N GLU A 26 10.21 7.27 -9.01
CA GLU A 26 9.89 8.71 -8.99
C GLU A 26 10.01 9.32 -7.59
N SER A 27 9.65 8.57 -6.53
CA SER A 27 9.82 9.03 -5.15
C SER A 27 11.27 9.36 -4.78
N MET A 28 12.24 8.82 -5.51
CA MET A 28 13.67 9.11 -5.32
C MET A 28 14.15 10.37 -6.05
N LEU A 29 13.34 10.94 -6.94
CA LEU A 29 13.76 12.13 -7.71
C LEU A 29 14.06 13.35 -6.84
N ALA A 30 13.43 13.47 -5.69
CA ALA A 30 13.68 14.58 -4.76
C ALA A 30 15.10 14.55 -4.16
N THR A 31 15.67 13.34 -3.98
CA THR A 31 16.97 13.13 -3.32
C THR A 31 18.07 12.65 -4.27
N GLU A 32 17.71 11.93 -5.35
CA GLU A 32 18.63 11.18 -6.21
C GLU A 32 18.65 11.67 -7.67
N LYS A 33 18.07 12.83 -7.96
CA LYS A 33 18.01 13.39 -9.34
C LYS A 33 19.37 13.50 -9.99
N ASP A 34 20.38 13.94 -9.25
CA ASP A 34 21.75 14.09 -9.75
C ASP A 34 22.39 12.74 -10.02
N ALA A 35 22.09 11.72 -9.20
CA ALA A 35 22.56 10.35 -9.42
C ALA A 35 22.02 9.79 -10.74
N TYR A 36 20.74 9.96 -11.04
CA TYR A 36 20.15 9.51 -12.31
C TYR A 36 20.76 10.25 -13.51
N LYS A 37 21.05 11.56 -13.34
CA LYS A 37 21.77 12.33 -14.37
C LYS A 37 23.17 11.79 -14.62
N ILE A 38 23.96 11.52 -13.59
CA ILE A 38 25.31 10.95 -13.69
C ILE A 38 25.28 9.62 -14.46
N LEU A 39 24.33 8.75 -14.16
CA LEU A 39 24.17 7.46 -14.85
C LEU A 39 23.84 7.66 -16.34
N THR A 40 22.94 8.59 -16.65
CA THR A 40 22.57 8.92 -18.04
C THR A 40 23.75 9.54 -18.80
N ASP A 41 24.50 10.45 -18.18
CA ASP A 41 25.72 11.07 -18.76
C ASP A 41 26.84 10.03 -19.01
N ALA A 42 26.85 8.94 -18.22
CA ALA A 42 27.73 7.79 -18.42
C ALA A 42 27.26 6.81 -19.53
N GLY A 43 26.16 7.12 -20.22
CA GLY A 43 25.60 6.32 -21.32
C GLY A 43 24.73 5.15 -20.88
N ILE A 44 24.30 5.10 -19.63
CA ILE A 44 23.39 4.08 -19.11
C ILE A 44 21.95 4.53 -19.32
N ASN A 45 21.10 3.64 -19.85
CA ASN A 45 19.68 3.92 -19.94
C ASN A 45 19.05 3.90 -18.55
N VAL A 46 18.42 5.01 -18.16
CA VAL A 46 17.69 5.11 -16.89
C VAL A 46 16.20 5.31 -17.19
N PHE A 47 15.36 4.41 -16.71
CA PHE A 47 13.91 4.58 -16.72
C PHE A 47 13.42 4.82 -15.30
N VAL A 48 12.79 5.95 -15.06
CA VAL A 48 12.19 6.29 -13.76
C VAL A 48 10.74 5.81 -13.78
N VAL A 49 10.46 4.79 -12.96
CA VAL A 49 9.11 4.25 -12.78
C VAL A 49 8.27 5.29 -12.04
N PRO A 50 7.13 5.73 -12.62
CA PRO A 50 6.24 6.69 -11.98
C PRO A 50 5.67 6.17 -10.65
N ASP A 51 5.40 7.09 -9.72
CA ASP A 51 4.65 6.78 -8.50
C ASP A 51 3.21 6.37 -8.88
N ALA A 52 2.87 5.13 -8.58
CA ALA A 52 1.52 4.64 -8.73
C ALA A 52 0.69 4.99 -7.47
N THR A 53 -0.53 5.47 -7.67
CA THR A 53 -1.47 5.84 -6.60
C THR A 53 -2.68 4.91 -6.51
N ASN A 54 -2.84 4.02 -7.51
CA ASN A 54 -3.94 3.06 -7.60
C ASN A 54 -3.50 1.79 -8.35
N LEU A 55 -4.32 0.74 -8.26
CA LEU A 55 -4.04 -0.57 -8.90
C LEU A 55 -3.82 -0.46 -10.41
N LYS A 56 -4.58 0.36 -11.11
CA LYS A 56 -4.45 0.52 -12.57
C LYS A 56 -3.09 1.08 -12.97
N GLU A 57 -2.55 1.99 -12.19
CA GLU A 57 -1.20 2.54 -12.41
C GLU A 57 -0.12 1.52 -12.09
N VAL A 58 -0.33 0.67 -11.06
CA VAL A 58 0.55 -0.47 -10.77
C VAL A 58 0.59 -1.43 -11.94
N GLU A 59 -0.56 -1.82 -12.50
CA GLU A 59 -0.63 -2.71 -13.68
C GLU A 59 0.08 -2.10 -14.89
N LYS A 60 -0.10 -0.81 -15.12
CA LYS A 60 0.61 -0.07 -16.19
C LYS A 60 2.12 -0.08 -15.98
N SER A 61 2.59 0.12 -14.76
CA SER A 61 4.02 0.07 -14.44
C SER A 61 4.61 -1.33 -14.67
N ILE A 62 3.88 -2.39 -14.30
CA ILE A 62 4.27 -3.78 -14.56
C ILE A 62 4.39 -4.05 -16.06
N ALA A 63 3.39 -3.62 -16.86
CA ALA A 63 3.42 -3.78 -18.31
C ALA A 63 4.60 -3.01 -18.92
N THR A 64 4.82 -1.75 -18.54
CA THR A 64 5.93 -0.94 -19.03
C THR A 64 7.30 -1.57 -18.71
N ILE A 65 7.48 -2.10 -17.49
CA ILE A 65 8.72 -2.81 -17.12
C ILE A 65 8.87 -4.08 -17.97
N GLY A 66 7.78 -4.81 -18.22
CA GLY A 66 7.78 -5.96 -19.14
C GLY A 66 8.29 -5.60 -20.53
N ASP A 67 7.75 -4.53 -21.11
CA ASP A 67 8.16 -4.03 -22.44
C ASP A 67 9.65 -3.63 -22.47
N LEU A 68 10.11 -2.90 -21.44
CA LEU A 68 11.50 -2.44 -21.35
C LEU A 68 12.53 -3.56 -21.15
N THR A 69 12.10 -4.67 -20.59
CA THR A 69 12.98 -5.81 -20.27
C THR A 69 12.80 -7.03 -21.21
N GLY A 70 11.89 -6.93 -22.20
CA GLY A 70 11.56 -8.03 -23.10
C GLY A 70 10.86 -9.20 -22.38
N THR A 71 10.11 -8.91 -21.32
CA THR A 71 9.38 -9.89 -20.49
C THR A 71 7.87 -9.65 -20.48
N GLU A 72 7.30 -9.25 -21.62
CA GLU A 72 5.89 -8.87 -21.78
C GLU A 72 4.94 -10.02 -21.41
N LYS A 73 5.34 -11.26 -21.74
CA LYS A 73 4.53 -12.44 -21.40
C LYS A 73 4.43 -12.69 -19.90
N GLU A 74 5.52 -12.46 -19.19
CA GLU A 74 5.59 -12.56 -17.72
C GLU A 74 4.79 -11.43 -17.07
N ALA A 75 4.95 -10.21 -17.56
CA ALA A 75 4.17 -9.05 -17.11
C ALA A 75 2.67 -9.29 -17.31
N THR A 76 2.24 -9.79 -18.48
CA THR A 76 0.84 -10.14 -18.76
C THR A 76 0.31 -11.19 -17.78
N LYS A 77 1.08 -12.25 -17.48
CA LYS A 77 0.66 -13.26 -16.49
C LYS A 77 0.44 -12.65 -15.10
N VAL A 78 1.28 -11.69 -14.71
CA VAL A 78 1.14 -11.01 -13.40
C VAL A 78 -0.13 -10.15 -13.39
N THR A 79 -0.35 -9.32 -14.42
CA THR A 79 -1.55 -8.45 -14.48
C THR A 79 -2.84 -9.26 -14.62
N ASP A 80 -2.85 -10.34 -15.39
CA ASP A 80 -3.99 -11.28 -15.49
C ASP A 80 -4.30 -11.94 -14.12
N SER A 81 -3.25 -12.27 -13.36
CA SER A 81 -3.43 -12.81 -12.00
C SER A 81 -4.00 -11.77 -11.05
N MET A 82 -3.54 -10.52 -11.16
CA MET A 82 -4.08 -9.41 -10.37
C MET A 82 -5.56 -9.18 -10.67
N GLU A 83 -5.95 -9.12 -11.94
CA GLU A 83 -7.36 -8.92 -12.31
C GLU A 83 -8.25 -10.07 -11.82
N LYS A 84 -7.80 -11.32 -11.90
CA LYS A 84 -8.54 -12.48 -11.35
C LYS A 84 -8.73 -12.37 -9.83
N GLN A 85 -7.70 -11.96 -9.10
CA GLN A 85 -7.79 -11.78 -7.65
C GLN A 85 -8.74 -10.63 -7.30
N LYS A 86 -8.64 -9.49 -7.99
CA LYS A 86 -9.52 -8.33 -7.83
C LYS A 86 -10.99 -8.72 -8.01
N VAL A 87 -11.33 -9.40 -9.13
CA VAL A 87 -12.68 -9.88 -9.41
C VAL A 87 -13.19 -10.83 -8.30
N ALA A 88 -12.33 -11.71 -7.79
CA ALA A 88 -12.71 -12.61 -6.71
C ALA A 88 -13.00 -11.86 -5.40
N ILE A 89 -12.19 -10.84 -5.07
CA ILE A 89 -12.40 -9.98 -3.89
C ILE A 89 -13.69 -9.18 -4.04
N GLU A 90 -13.90 -8.52 -5.19
CA GLU A 90 -15.14 -7.75 -5.47
C GLU A 90 -16.40 -8.61 -5.36
N LYS A 91 -16.33 -9.86 -5.85
CA LYS A 91 -17.45 -10.79 -5.74
C LYS A 91 -17.80 -11.05 -4.28
N LYS A 92 -16.82 -11.38 -3.45
CA LYS A 92 -17.02 -11.64 -2.03
C LYS A 92 -17.45 -10.40 -1.25
N ALA A 93 -16.91 -9.23 -1.60
CA ALA A 93 -17.31 -7.96 -1.00
C ALA A 93 -18.83 -7.70 -1.16
N LYS A 94 -19.42 -8.08 -2.31
CA LYS A 94 -20.87 -7.98 -2.56
C LYS A 94 -21.71 -8.98 -1.74
N GLU A 95 -21.10 -10.01 -1.18
CA GLU A 95 -21.75 -10.99 -0.32
C GLU A 95 -21.81 -10.55 1.15
N LEU A 96 -21.06 -9.50 1.53
CA LEU A 96 -21.12 -8.90 2.86
C LEU A 96 -22.50 -8.28 3.09
N LYS A 97 -23.09 -8.55 4.28
CA LYS A 97 -24.42 -8.01 4.67
C LYS A 97 -24.35 -6.52 4.99
N THR A 98 -23.20 -6.06 5.47
CA THR A 98 -22.94 -4.68 5.85
C THR A 98 -21.58 -4.25 5.32
N SER A 99 -21.35 -2.94 5.22
CA SER A 99 -20.05 -2.38 4.96
C SER A 99 -19.50 -1.79 6.28
N PRO A 100 -18.68 -2.53 7.03
CA PRO A 100 -18.22 -2.07 8.34
C PRO A 100 -17.42 -0.77 8.24
N LYS A 101 -17.59 0.10 9.22
CA LYS A 101 -16.78 1.32 9.38
C LYS A 101 -15.41 0.98 9.94
N VAL A 102 -14.37 1.35 9.20
CA VAL A 102 -12.99 0.97 9.53
C VAL A 102 -12.14 2.21 9.78
N TRP A 103 -11.40 2.20 10.87
CA TRP A 103 -10.27 3.07 11.13
C TRP A 103 -8.98 2.38 10.71
N ILE A 104 -8.17 3.04 9.86
CA ILE A 104 -6.83 2.57 9.49
C ILE A 104 -5.81 3.39 10.26
N GLU A 105 -5.00 2.75 11.09
CA GLU A 105 -3.96 3.41 11.88
C GLU A 105 -2.57 3.01 11.38
N ILE A 106 -1.80 4.00 10.94
CA ILE A 106 -0.46 3.78 10.36
C ILE A 106 0.62 3.82 11.43
N SER A 107 0.45 4.65 12.43
CA SER A 107 1.42 4.86 13.51
C SER A 107 0.73 5.27 14.82
N PRO A 108 1.40 5.10 15.99
CA PRO A 108 0.82 5.37 17.30
C PRO A 108 0.37 6.81 17.53
N ASP A 109 0.89 7.76 16.76
CA ASP A 109 0.58 9.19 16.80
C ASP A 109 -0.63 9.59 15.95
N LEU A 110 -1.52 8.63 15.67
CA LEU A 110 -2.78 8.82 14.95
C LEU A 110 -2.61 9.25 13.48
N TYR A 111 -1.52 8.82 12.82
CA TYR A 111 -1.48 8.91 11.37
C TYR A 111 -2.40 7.88 10.75
N THR A 112 -3.13 8.30 9.72
CA THR A 112 -4.12 7.47 9.02
C THR A 112 -4.00 7.56 7.51
N ALA A 113 -4.66 6.66 6.81
CA ALA A 113 -4.76 6.61 5.35
C ALA A 113 -6.19 6.97 4.92
N GLY A 114 -6.32 8.07 4.20
CA GLY A 114 -7.57 8.52 3.58
C GLY A 114 -7.65 8.18 2.09
N LYS A 115 -8.53 8.88 1.37
CA LYS A 115 -8.76 8.69 -0.06
C LYS A 115 -7.49 8.88 -0.88
N GLY A 116 -7.36 8.14 -1.99
CA GLY A 116 -6.20 8.21 -2.88
C GLY A 116 -4.95 7.51 -2.33
N THR A 117 -5.10 6.68 -1.30
CA THR A 117 -4.05 5.78 -0.81
C THR A 117 -4.38 4.34 -1.15
N PHE A 118 -3.36 3.49 -1.33
CA PHE A 118 -3.58 2.06 -1.54
C PHE A 118 -4.34 1.40 -0.39
N MET A 119 -4.09 1.81 0.85
CA MET A 119 -4.79 1.25 2.01
C MET A 119 -6.29 1.50 1.93
N ASN A 120 -6.70 2.72 1.51
CA ASN A 120 -8.11 3.03 1.29
C ASN A 120 -8.67 2.23 0.11
N GLU A 121 -7.96 2.15 -1.02
CA GLU A 121 -8.42 1.39 -2.20
C GLU A 121 -8.59 -0.10 -1.87
N MET A 122 -7.64 -0.70 -1.15
CA MET A 122 -7.72 -2.10 -0.74
C MET A 122 -8.86 -2.35 0.25
N LEU A 123 -9.10 -1.42 1.17
CA LEU A 123 -10.25 -1.51 2.09
C LEU A 123 -11.58 -1.43 1.36
N GLU A 124 -11.74 -0.48 0.44
CA GLU A 124 -12.96 -0.32 -0.35
C GLU A 124 -13.20 -1.54 -1.26
N LEU A 125 -12.13 -2.04 -1.92
CA LEU A 125 -12.19 -3.24 -2.73
C LEU A 125 -12.64 -4.46 -1.92
N ALA A 126 -12.20 -4.57 -0.67
CA ALA A 126 -12.58 -5.63 0.25
C ALA A 126 -14.02 -5.49 0.79
N GLY A 127 -14.69 -4.36 0.59
CA GLY A 127 -16.07 -4.10 1.01
C GLY A 127 -16.21 -3.33 2.32
N GLY A 128 -15.13 -2.78 2.87
CA GLY A 128 -15.16 -1.93 4.06
C GLY A 128 -15.37 -0.45 3.71
N THR A 129 -15.81 0.32 4.70
CA THR A 129 -15.94 1.78 4.61
C THR A 129 -14.89 2.45 5.46
N ASN A 130 -14.00 3.23 4.83
CA ASN A 130 -13.06 4.06 5.57
C ASN A 130 -13.80 5.21 6.26
N ILE A 131 -13.61 5.39 7.57
CA ILE A 131 -14.20 6.51 8.30
C ILE A 131 -13.53 7.85 7.98
N VAL A 132 -12.32 7.82 7.39
CA VAL A 132 -11.55 9.00 6.99
C VAL A 132 -11.93 9.38 5.56
N THR A 133 -12.51 10.57 5.40
CA THR A 133 -12.98 11.07 4.09
C THR A 133 -12.00 12.01 3.41
N GLU A 134 -11.02 12.49 4.15
CA GLU A 134 -9.93 13.33 3.67
C GLU A 134 -8.96 12.51 2.79
N SER A 135 -8.14 13.20 2.00
CA SER A 135 -7.20 12.54 1.07
C SER A 135 -5.79 12.41 1.65
N GLY A 136 -5.09 11.34 1.24
CA GLY A 136 -3.68 11.13 1.55
C GLY A 136 -3.42 10.50 2.92
N PHE A 137 -2.16 10.55 3.31
CA PHE A 137 -1.71 10.12 4.64
C PHE A 137 -1.67 11.36 5.54
N ILE A 138 -2.49 11.39 6.57
CA ILE A 138 -2.70 12.59 7.40
C ILE A 138 -2.65 12.27 8.90
N PRO A 139 -2.21 13.22 9.72
CA PRO A 139 -2.48 13.16 11.16
C PRO A 139 -3.98 13.37 11.40
N TYR A 140 -4.53 12.66 12.37
CA TYR A 140 -5.96 12.72 12.67
C TYR A 140 -6.23 13.06 14.12
N ASN A 141 -7.43 13.52 14.42
CA ASN A 141 -7.83 13.91 15.76
C ASN A 141 -8.47 12.74 16.51
N GLU A 142 -8.02 12.49 17.74
CA GLU A 142 -8.50 11.40 18.59
C GLU A 142 -10.01 11.49 18.86
N GLU A 143 -10.51 12.70 19.13
CA GLU A 143 -11.92 12.95 19.43
C GLU A 143 -12.80 12.63 18.22
N LYS A 144 -12.34 12.94 16.99
CA LYS A 144 -13.04 12.59 15.76
C LYS A 144 -13.14 11.08 15.56
N VAL A 145 -12.09 10.32 15.88
CA VAL A 145 -12.15 8.85 15.80
C VAL A 145 -13.21 8.30 16.75
N VAL A 146 -13.27 8.85 17.99
CA VAL A 146 -14.30 8.50 18.98
C VAL A 146 -15.69 8.85 18.47
N GLU A 147 -15.88 10.01 17.85
CA GLU A 147 -17.16 10.46 17.29
C GLU A 147 -17.64 9.55 16.14
N LEU A 148 -16.73 9.14 15.26
CA LEU A 148 -17.04 8.33 14.09
C LEU A 148 -17.35 6.87 14.42
N GLN A 149 -17.02 6.40 15.61
CA GLN A 149 -17.38 5.07 16.14
C GLN A 149 -17.04 3.94 15.15
N PRO A 150 -15.76 3.64 14.84
CA PRO A 150 -15.40 2.55 13.95
C PRO A 150 -15.78 1.19 14.51
N ASP A 151 -16.24 0.29 13.63
CA ASP A 151 -16.59 -1.10 13.95
C ASP A 151 -15.34 -1.98 14.05
N ILE A 152 -14.31 -1.63 13.26
CA ILE A 152 -13.04 -2.37 13.12
C ILE A 152 -11.89 -1.37 13.08
N ILE A 153 -10.76 -1.75 13.67
CA ILE A 153 -9.48 -1.04 13.54
C ILE A 153 -8.49 -1.95 12.83
N LEU A 154 -7.91 -1.45 11.73
CA LEU A 154 -6.77 -2.05 11.03
C LEU A 154 -5.52 -1.22 11.32
N SER A 155 -4.44 -1.85 11.72
CA SER A 155 -3.17 -1.18 11.98
C SER A 155 -2.04 -1.82 11.19
N VAL A 156 -1.01 -1.05 10.86
CA VAL A 156 0.13 -1.52 10.04
C VAL A 156 1.48 -1.35 10.75
N TYR A 157 1.47 -1.23 12.07
CA TYR A 157 2.67 -1.18 12.90
C TYR A 157 2.64 -2.24 14.00
N PRO A 158 3.80 -2.69 14.49
CA PRO A 158 3.86 -3.74 15.51
C PRO A 158 3.29 -3.28 16.86
N ASP A 159 2.76 -4.22 17.63
CA ASP A 159 2.17 -4.00 18.97
C ASP A 159 1.02 -2.98 19.01
N ALA A 160 0.40 -2.74 17.86
CA ALA A 160 -0.68 -1.77 17.70
C ALA A 160 -1.86 -2.08 18.61
N LYS A 161 -2.29 -3.34 18.67
CA LYS A 161 -3.42 -3.76 19.51
C LYS A 161 -3.22 -3.35 20.96
N SER A 162 -2.05 -3.62 21.53
CA SER A 162 -1.74 -3.29 22.93
C SER A 162 -1.66 -1.79 23.16
N THR A 163 -1.18 -1.03 22.17
CA THR A 163 -1.08 0.43 22.20
C THR A 163 -2.46 1.09 22.15
N ILE A 164 -3.29 0.64 21.22
CA ILE A 164 -4.64 1.19 21.00
C ILE A 164 -5.54 0.90 22.20
N GLN A 165 -5.50 -0.29 22.76
CA GLN A 165 -6.31 -0.68 23.92
C GLN A 165 -6.01 0.14 25.19
N LYS A 166 -4.83 0.75 25.30
CA LYS A 166 -4.45 1.62 26.43
C LYS A 166 -5.05 3.03 26.35
N ARG A 167 -5.62 3.43 25.22
CA ARG A 167 -6.23 4.76 25.05
C ARG A 167 -7.55 4.83 25.81
N ALA A 168 -7.54 5.53 26.93
CA ALA A 168 -8.70 5.63 27.83
C ALA A 168 -9.94 6.25 27.14
N ALA A 169 -9.74 7.20 26.22
CA ALA A 169 -10.81 7.85 25.47
C ALA A 169 -11.52 6.88 24.51
N TRP A 170 -10.87 5.79 24.08
CA TRP A 170 -11.39 4.86 23.08
C TRP A 170 -12.18 3.68 23.65
N LYS A 171 -12.25 3.55 24.98
CA LYS A 171 -12.91 2.42 25.68
C LYS A 171 -14.34 2.12 25.19
N ASP A 172 -15.04 3.14 24.69
CA ASP A 172 -16.44 3.06 24.27
C ASP A 172 -16.60 2.87 22.76
N ILE A 173 -15.54 2.88 21.96
CA ILE A 173 -15.55 2.61 20.53
C ILE A 173 -15.93 1.14 20.30
N PRO A 174 -16.86 0.82 19.35
CA PRO A 174 -17.30 -0.55 19.06
C PRO A 174 -16.14 -1.51 18.77
N ALA A 175 -15.13 -1.08 18.00
CA ALA A 175 -13.95 -1.88 17.71
C ALA A 175 -13.17 -2.29 18.97
N ILE A 176 -13.11 -1.42 19.98
CA ILE A 176 -12.40 -1.69 21.23
C ILE A 176 -13.24 -2.64 22.12
N LYS A 177 -14.54 -2.32 22.32
CA LYS A 177 -15.47 -3.15 23.12
C LYS A 177 -15.55 -4.59 22.63
N ASN A 178 -15.50 -4.79 21.32
CA ASN A 178 -15.64 -6.09 20.69
C ASN A 178 -14.29 -6.75 20.33
N ASP A 179 -13.17 -6.16 20.75
CA ASP A 179 -11.80 -6.65 20.48
C ASP A 179 -11.49 -6.82 18.97
N LYS A 180 -12.05 -5.93 18.14
CA LYS A 180 -11.91 -5.95 16.68
C LYS A 180 -10.75 -5.04 16.21
N ILE A 181 -9.55 -5.32 16.70
CA ILE A 181 -8.30 -4.65 16.32
C ILE A 181 -7.41 -5.68 15.65
N TYR A 182 -6.99 -5.40 14.42
CA TYR A 182 -6.21 -6.32 13.59
C TYR A 182 -4.94 -5.65 13.08
N GLU A 183 -3.80 -6.32 13.27
CA GLU A 183 -2.51 -5.92 12.73
C GLU A 183 -2.35 -6.51 11.33
N MET A 184 -2.04 -5.65 10.34
CA MET A 184 -1.92 -5.99 8.94
C MET A 184 -0.48 -5.83 8.46
N ASP A 185 -0.10 -6.55 7.41
CA ASP A 185 1.22 -6.38 6.80
C ASP A 185 1.28 -5.08 5.97
N ALA A 186 2.03 -4.08 6.48
CA ALA A 186 2.26 -2.82 5.79
C ALA A 186 2.80 -3.00 4.35
N ASN A 187 3.65 -4.02 4.11
CA ASN A 187 4.23 -4.25 2.78
C ASN A 187 3.19 -4.71 1.75
N LYS A 188 2.09 -5.32 2.19
CA LYS A 188 0.97 -5.72 1.33
C LYS A 188 -0.03 -4.59 1.08
N LEU A 189 0.01 -3.51 1.87
CA LEU A 189 -0.99 -2.44 1.80
C LEU A 189 -0.44 -1.09 1.33
N SER A 190 0.90 -0.93 1.28
CA SER A 190 1.52 0.36 0.95
C SER A 190 2.54 0.30 -0.18
N ARG A 191 2.98 -0.89 -0.61
CA ARG A 191 3.97 -1.00 -1.69
C ARG A 191 3.31 -1.27 -3.03
N PRO A 192 3.50 -0.40 -4.04
CA PRO A 192 2.94 -0.58 -5.37
C PRO A 192 3.44 -1.89 -6.01
N GLY A 193 2.54 -2.87 -6.13
CA GLY A 193 2.88 -4.16 -6.72
C GLY A 193 1.77 -5.21 -6.55
N PRO A 194 1.95 -6.43 -7.11
CA PRO A 194 0.88 -7.44 -7.13
C PRO A 194 0.42 -7.91 -5.74
N ARG A 195 1.25 -7.73 -4.70
CA ARG A 195 0.88 -8.10 -3.32
C ARG A 195 -0.18 -7.21 -2.68
N LEU A 196 -0.54 -6.07 -3.28
CA LEU A 196 -1.66 -5.24 -2.81
C LEU A 196 -2.96 -6.04 -2.74
N LEU A 197 -3.18 -6.95 -3.70
CA LEU A 197 -4.38 -7.79 -3.71
C LEU A 197 -4.37 -8.89 -2.65
N GLU A 198 -3.18 -9.36 -2.23
CA GLU A 198 -3.09 -10.18 -1.02
C GLU A 198 -3.50 -9.38 0.23
N GLY A 199 -3.06 -8.11 0.31
CA GLY A 199 -3.49 -7.20 1.39
C GLY A 199 -5.00 -6.97 1.40
N ALA A 200 -5.61 -6.75 0.23
CA ALA A 200 -7.07 -6.63 0.12
C ALA A 200 -7.79 -7.92 0.54
N ALA A 201 -7.25 -9.09 0.18
CA ALA A 201 -7.82 -10.38 0.61
C ALA A 201 -7.67 -10.59 2.13
N ASP A 202 -6.55 -10.16 2.73
CA ASP A 202 -6.35 -10.20 4.18
C ASP A 202 -7.38 -9.29 4.90
N ILE A 203 -7.61 -8.07 4.39
CA ILE A 203 -8.68 -7.18 4.90
C ILE A 203 -10.04 -7.86 4.76
N GLN A 204 -10.34 -8.42 3.59
CA GLN A 204 -11.62 -9.08 3.34
C GLN A 204 -11.89 -10.22 4.33
N ALA A 205 -10.88 -11.04 4.64
CA ALA A 205 -11.02 -12.10 5.64
C ALA A 205 -11.36 -11.54 7.03
N VAL A 206 -10.82 -10.37 7.40
CA VAL A 206 -11.20 -9.65 8.63
C VAL A 206 -12.66 -9.20 8.56
N LEU A 207 -13.08 -8.61 7.44
CA LEU A 207 -14.47 -8.11 7.29
C LEU A 207 -15.48 -9.28 7.32
N GLU A 208 -15.21 -10.37 6.60
CA GLU A 208 -16.06 -11.59 6.60
C GLU A 208 -16.24 -12.17 8.01
N LYS A 209 -15.17 -12.24 8.81
CA LYS A 209 -15.21 -12.73 10.19
C LYS A 209 -16.10 -11.88 11.10
N ASN A 210 -16.31 -10.62 10.76
CA ASN A 210 -16.97 -9.62 11.60
C ASN A 210 -18.36 -9.19 11.07
N ASN A 211 -18.86 -9.86 10.02
CA ASN A 211 -20.11 -9.50 9.30
C ASN A 211 -21.36 -10.37 9.74
#